data_6fb3d07a9e0140a9f6dc7289e46f2c1e
#
_entry.id   6fb3d07a9e0140a9f6dc7289e46f2c1e
#
_cell.length_a   1.000
_cell.length_b   1.000
_cell.length_c   1.000
_cell.angle_alpha   90.00
_cell.angle_beta   90.00
_cell.angle_gamma   90.00
#
_symmetry.space_group_name_H-M   'P 1'
#
loop_
_entity.id
_entity.type
_entity.pdbx_description
1 polymer ?
#
loop_
_entity_poly.entity_id
_entity_poly.type
_entity_poly.pdbx_seq_one_letter_code
_entity_poly.pdbx_strand_id
1 'polypeptide(L)'
;MELVSRYIAVFVFVSLVSMSLSQTLSGLSGVAKGLALGITACLIWPILYALAVSIRMKVSYPMLLRKLLPTYLIALSTASSSAALSTNLETCEKRLGISAHVAGFAVPLGQVLFKTGGAVGFFILAMGLAEFYGVAMPLPWVVTGVLASGLLAIAAP
;
A
#
# COMPACT_ATOMS: atom_id res chain seq x y z
N MET A 1 6.54 -22.27 -8.11
CA MET A 1 6.61 -21.07 -7.28
C MET A 1 8.03 -20.74 -6.84
N GLU A 2 8.82 -21.68 -6.32
CA GLU A 2 10.20 -21.43 -5.86
C GLU A 2 11.18 -20.92 -6.94
N LEU A 3 11.04 -21.39 -8.16
CA LEU A 3 11.92 -20.95 -9.27
C LEU A 3 11.74 -19.44 -9.55
N VAL A 4 10.50 -18.99 -9.57
CA VAL A 4 10.15 -17.58 -9.83
C VAL A 4 10.70 -16.68 -8.72
N SER A 5 10.56 -17.08 -7.44
CA SER A 5 11.09 -16.32 -6.30
C SER A 5 12.62 -16.17 -6.34
N ARG A 6 13.32 -17.19 -6.80
CA ARG A 6 14.78 -17.17 -6.95
C ARG A 6 15.25 -16.22 -8.03
N TYR A 7 14.57 -16.20 -9.18
CA TYR A 7 14.87 -15.26 -10.27
C TYR A 7 14.54 -13.82 -9.90
N ILE A 8 13.44 -13.59 -9.17
CA ILE A 8 13.08 -12.24 -8.69
C ILE A 8 14.17 -11.73 -7.73
N ALA A 9 14.64 -12.54 -6.80
CA ALA A 9 15.70 -12.13 -5.86
C ALA A 9 16.99 -11.75 -6.58
N VAL A 10 17.43 -12.55 -7.57
CA VAL A 10 18.61 -12.28 -8.39
C VAL A 10 18.40 -11.02 -9.23
N PHE A 11 17.24 -10.87 -9.86
CA PHE A 11 16.92 -9.69 -10.66
C PHE A 11 16.92 -8.41 -9.82
N VAL A 12 16.31 -8.44 -8.64
CA VAL A 12 16.31 -7.30 -7.69
C VAL A 12 17.73 -6.98 -7.24
N PHE A 13 18.52 -7.99 -6.91
CA PHE A 13 19.92 -7.78 -6.51
C PHE A 13 20.76 -7.15 -7.63
N VAL A 14 20.68 -7.70 -8.86
CA VAL A 14 21.39 -7.15 -10.02
C VAL A 14 20.93 -5.73 -10.35
N SER A 15 19.61 -5.46 -10.24
CA SER A 15 19.06 -4.12 -10.43
C SER A 15 19.57 -3.13 -9.40
N LEU A 16 19.63 -3.52 -8.12
CA LEU A 16 20.17 -2.70 -7.03
C LEU A 16 21.66 -2.42 -7.21
N VAL A 17 22.44 -3.43 -7.59
CA VAL A 17 23.88 -3.28 -7.90
C VAL A 17 24.11 -2.37 -9.10
N SER A 18 23.37 -2.58 -10.19
CA SER A 18 23.40 -1.73 -11.39
C SER A 18 23.06 -0.27 -11.07
N MET A 19 22.03 -0.07 -10.26
CA MET A 19 21.58 1.23 -9.78
C MET A 19 22.62 1.90 -8.85
N SER A 20 23.33 1.10 -8.04
CA SER A 20 24.37 1.57 -7.15
C SER A 20 25.65 1.99 -7.90
N LEU A 21 25.97 1.31 -8.99
CA LEU A 21 27.12 1.60 -9.84
C LEU A 21 26.93 2.79 -10.78
N SER A 22 25.69 3.11 -11.14
CA SER A 22 25.33 4.20 -12.05
C SER A 22 25.10 5.55 -11.36
N GLN A 23 25.45 5.69 -10.08
CA GLN A 23 25.09 6.81 -9.23
C GLN A 23 25.58 8.19 -9.65
N THR A 24 24.62 9.04 -9.99
CA THR A 24 24.66 10.47 -9.66
C THR A 24 23.84 10.67 -8.39
N LEU A 25 24.44 11.25 -7.34
CA LEU A 25 23.83 11.53 -6.03
C LEU A 25 22.48 12.30 -6.08
N SER A 26 22.21 12.98 -7.19
CA SER A 26 20.97 13.71 -7.45
C SER A 26 19.74 12.81 -7.62
N GLY A 27 19.88 11.63 -8.20
CA GLY A 27 18.77 10.68 -8.36
C GLY A 27 18.30 10.07 -7.05
N LEU A 28 19.23 9.90 -6.10
CA LEU A 28 18.91 9.32 -4.79
C LEU A 28 17.98 10.24 -3.96
N SER A 29 18.13 11.55 -4.11
CA SER A 29 17.30 12.53 -3.39
C SER A 29 15.84 12.53 -3.86
N GLY A 30 15.59 12.32 -5.15
CA GLY A 30 14.24 12.19 -5.71
C GLY A 30 13.52 10.94 -5.19
N VAL A 31 14.20 9.79 -5.23
CA VAL A 31 13.68 8.53 -4.70
C VAL A 31 13.39 8.63 -3.21
N ALA A 32 14.30 9.24 -2.42
CA ALA A 32 14.11 9.43 -0.98
C ALA A 32 12.90 10.33 -0.66
N LYS A 33 12.72 11.43 -1.40
CA LYS A 33 11.54 12.31 -1.28
C LYS A 33 10.26 11.57 -1.65
N GLY A 34 10.26 10.80 -2.74
CA GLY A 34 9.12 9.98 -3.17
C GLY A 34 8.73 8.96 -2.10
N LEU A 35 9.70 8.24 -1.52
CA LEU A 35 9.47 7.31 -0.43
C LEU A 35 8.90 8.01 0.82
N ALA A 36 9.45 9.15 1.22
CA ALA A 36 8.97 9.91 2.36
C ALA A 36 7.51 10.37 2.16
N LEU A 37 7.17 10.87 0.97
CA LEU A 37 5.80 11.24 0.62
C LEU A 37 4.86 10.01 0.60
N GLY A 38 5.31 8.89 0.06
CA GLY A 38 4.53 7.64 0.05
C GLY A 38 4.25 7.11 1.44
N ILE A 39 5.26 7.06 2.31
CA ILE A 39 5.09 6.65 3.71
C ILE A 39 4.11 7.60 4.42
N THR A 40 4.27 8.90 4.24
CA THR A 40 3.37 9.90 4.83
C THR A 40 1.93 9.72 4.35
N ALA A 41 1.72 9.52 3.05
CA ALA A 41 0.41 9.25 2.48
C ALA A 41 -0.21 7.95 3.04
N CYS A 42 0.58 6.87 3.14
CA CYS A 42 0.15 5.60 3.70
C CYS A 42 -0.22 5.68 5.20
N LEU A 43 0.39 6.60 5.95
CA LEU A 43 0.03 6.83 7.35
C LEU A 43 -1.20 7.71 7.51
N ILE A 44 -1.35 8.74 6.65
CA ILE A 44 -2.49 9.67 6.72
C ILE A 44 -3.78 8.99 6.25
N TRP A 45 -3.73 8.16 5.21
CA TRP A 45 -4.91 7.57 4.59
C TRP A 45 -5.79 6.74 5.54
N PRO A 46 -5.25 5.81 6.34
CA PRO A 46 -6.04 5.06 7.33
C PRO A 46 -6.67 5.97 8.38
N ILE A 47 -5.99 7.04 8.77
CA ILE A 47 -6.49 8.03 9.73
C ILE A 47 -7.73 8.73 9.17
N LEU A 48 -7.66 9.17 7.91
CA LEU A 48 -8.79 9.80 7.23
C LEU A 48 -9.97 8.86 7.07
N TYR A 49 -9.73 7.58 6.71
CA TYR A 49 -10.79 6.58 6.64
C TYR A 49 -11.44 6.32 8.00
N ALA A 50 -10.63 6.14 9.04
CA ALA A 50 -11.15 5.94 10.39
C ALA A 50 -11.96 7.15 10.87
N LEU A 51 -11.54 8.36 10.51
CA LEU A 51 -12.27 9.59 10.80
C LEU A 51 -13.62 9.63 10.08
N ALA A 52 -13.63 9.34 8.78
CA ALA A 52 -14.84 9.30 7.96
C ALA A 52 -15.84 8.25 8.50
N VAL A 53 -15.38 7.06 8.86
CA VAL A 53 -16.20 6.01 9.47
C VAL A 53 -16.72 6.45 10.83
N SER A 54 -15.89 7.05 11.68
CA SER A 54 -16.27 7.57 13.00
C SER A 54 -17.42 8.59 12.90
N ILE A 55 -17.32 9.53 11.96
CA ILE A 55 -18.35 10.54 11.71
C ILE A 55 -19.63 9.88 11.19
N ARG A 56 -19.52 8.97 10.22
CA ARG A 56 -20.68 8.32 9.58
C ARG A 56 -21.43 7.40 10.52
N MET A 57 -20.70 6.64 11.33
CA MET A 57 -21.26 5.65 12.27
C MET A 57 -21.55 6.23 13.66
N LYS A 58 -21.23 7.51 13.91
CA LYS A 58 -21.36 8.18 15.22
C LYS A 58 -20.67 7.41 16.36
N VAL A 59 -19.51 6.80 16.05
CA VAL A 59 -18.68 6.05 17.00
C VAL A 59 -17.48 6.92 17.38
N SER A 60 -17.04 6.85 18.65
CA SER A 60 -15.84 7.58 19.09
C SER A 60 -14.61 7.19 18.31
N TYR A 61 -13.95 8.16 17.69
CA TYR A 61 -12.72 7.95 16.91
C TYR A 61 -11.63 7.18 17.67
N PRO A 62 -11.26 7.55 18.91
CA PRO A 62 -10.23 6.81 19.66
C PRO A 62 -10.63 5.37 19.97
N MET A 63 -11.92 5.11 20.20
CA MET A 63 -12.44 3.76 20.41
C MET A 63 -12.29 2.92 19.14
N LEU A 64 -12.59 3.49 17.97
CA LEU A 64 -12.45 2.81 16.68
C LEU A 64 -10.99 2.46 16.40
N LEU A 65 -10.08 3.40 16.59
CA LEU A 65 -8.65 3.17 16.43
C LEU A 65 -8.13 2.06 17.35
N ARG A 66 -8.53 2.07 18.61
CA ARG A 66 -8.13 1.04 19.58
C ARG A 66 -8.63 -0.35 19.19
N LYS A 67 -9.83 -0.44 18.60
CA LYS A 67 -10.39 -1.71 18.12
C LYS A 67 -9.64 -2.23 16.88
N LEU A 68 -9.21 -1.34 15.99
CA LEU A 68 -8.51 -1.67 14.76
C LEU A 68 -7.00 -1.89 14.95
N LEU A 69 -6.42 -1.43 16.06
CA LEU A 69 -4.99 -1.47 16.33
C LEU A 69 -4.34 -2.86 16.11
N PRO A 70 -4.92 -3.99 16.57
CA PRO A 70 -4.31 -5.31 16.35
C PRO A 70 -4.17 -5.66 14.87
N THR A 71 -5.18 -5.34 14.07
CA THR A 71 -5.15 -5.56 12.61
C THR A 71 -4.04 -4.72 11.95
N TYR A 72 -3.90 -3.46 12.35
CA TYR A 72 -2.83 -2.60 11.86
C TYR A 72 -1.44 -3.12 12.24
N LEU A 73 -1.26 -3.57 13.47
CA LEU A 73 0.04 -4.09 13.93
C LEU A 73 0.44 -5.36 13.16
N ILE A 74 -0.49 -6.27 12.91
CA ILE A 74 -0.23 -7.48 12.12
C ILE A 74 0.06 -7.12 10.67
N ALA A 75 -0.72 -6.25 10.06
CA ALA A 75 -0.50 -5.81 8.68
C ALA A 75 0.88 -5.13 8.51
N LEU A 76 1.28 -4.27 9.46
CA LEU A 76 2.57 -3.61 9.45
C LEU A 76 3.73 -4.58 9.68
N SER A 77 3.60 -5.50 10.64
CA SER A 77 4.68 -6.44 10.97
C SER A 77 4.93 -7.48 9.88
N THR A 78 3.87 -7.90 9.19
CA THR A 78 3.96 -8.92 8.14
C THR A 78 4.12 -8.32 6.74
N ALA A 79 3.87 -7.03 6.56
CA ALA A 79 3.74 -6.34 5.27
C ALA A 79 2.82 -7.11 4.29
N SER A 80 1.85 -7.87 4.83
CA SER A 80 0.97 -8.74 4.07
C SER A 80 -0.49 -8.53 4.48
N SER A 81 -1.30 -8.11 3.53
CA SER A 81 -2.74 -7.99 3.71
C SER A 81 -3.41 -9.35 3.90
N SER A 82 -2.90 -10.39 3.24
CA SER A 82 -3.40 -11.75 3.38
C SER A 82 -3.16 -12.32 4.78
N ALA A 83 -2.01 -12.03 5.39
CA ALA A 83 -1.71 -12.43 6.78
C ALA A 83 -2.63 -11.71 7.79
N ALA A 84 -3.03 -10.49 7.50
CA ALA A 84 -3.93 -9.72 8.35
C ALA A 84 -5.43 -10.09 8.18
N LEU A 85 -5.77 -10.91 7.17
CA LEU A 85 -7.16 -11.23 6.84
C LEU A 85 -7.92 -11.87 8.01
N SER A 86 -7.34 -12.88 8.64
CA SER A 86 -7.96 -13.58 9.77
C SER A 86 -8.20 -12.66 10.95
N THR A 87 -7.22 -11.84 11.30
CA THR A 87 -7.35 -10.86 12.39
C THR A 87 -8.34 -9.76 12.05
N ASN A 88 -8.44 -9.39 10.78
CA ASN A 88 -9.40 -8.40 10.32
C ASN A 88 -10.84 -8.92 10.44
N LEU A 89 -11.08 -10.18 10.03
CA LEU A 89 -12.35 -10.85 10.21
C LEU A 89 -12.73 -10.95 11.70
N GLU A 90 -11.82 -11.42 12.53
CA GLU A 90 -12.04 -11.51 13.97
C GLU A 90 -12.32 -10.14 14.60
N THR A 91 -11.64 -9.10 14.17
CA THR A 91 -11.87 -7.72 14.65
C THR A 91 -13.26 -7.23 14.23
N CYS A 92 -13.67 -7.50 13.00
CA CYS A 92 -15.00 -7.15 12.52
C CYS A 92 -16.10 -7.85 13.32
N GLU A 93 -15.96 -9.14 13.56
CA GLU A 93 -16.96 -9.94 14.25
C GLU A 93 -16.98 -9.67 15.76
N LYS A 94 -15.84 -9.84 16.44
CA LYS A 94 -15.80 -9.79 17.92
C LYS A 94 -15.67 -8.39 18.49
N ARG A 95 -15.03 -7.45 17.78
CA ARG A 95 -14.80 -6.11 18.32
C ARG A 95 -15.75 -5.06 17.77
N LEU A 96 -16.15 -5.18 16.51
CA LEU A 96 -17.05 -4.24 15.86
C LEU A 96 -18.52 -4.70 15.88
N GLY A 97 -18.76 -6.00 16.16
CA GLY A 97 -20.13 -6.57 16.23
C GLY A 97 -20.77 -6.76 14.85
N ILE A 98 -19.96 -6.89 13.79
CA ILE A 98 -20.43 -7.13 12.43
C ILE A 98 -20.74 -8.64 12.31
N SER A 99 -21.88 -9.00 11.70
CA SER A 99 -22.22 -10.41 11.51
C SER A 99 -21.15 -11.14 10.66
N ALA A 100 -20.83 -12.40 11.00
CA ALA A 100 -19.84 -13.21 10.31
C ALA A 100 -20.11 -13.33 8.80
N HIS A 101 -21.40 -13.41 8.42
CA HIS A 101 -21.80 -13.44 7.01
C HIS A 101 -21.40 -12.17 6.24
N VAL A 102 -21.64 -11.00 6.83
CA VAL A 102 -21.26 -9.71 6.22
C VAL A 102 -19.75 -9.53 6.24
N ALA A 103 -19.08 -9.83 7.36
CA ALA A 103 -17.64 -9.72 7.48
C ALA A 103 -16.92 -10.65 6.49
N GLY A 104 -17.37 -11.91 6.38
CA GLY A 104 -16.79 -12.92 5.49
C GLY A 104 -16.86 -12.56 4.00
N PHE A 105 -17.80 -11.72 3.60
CA PHE A 105 -17.89 -11.21 2.23
C PHE A 105 -17.19 -9.86 2.07
N ALA A 106 -17.49 -8.91 2.95
CA ALA A 106 -17.05 -7.53 2.80
C ALA A 106 -15.54 -7.34 3.03
N VAL A 107 -14.95 -8.10 3.97
CA VAL A 107 -13.52 -7.95 4.30
C VAL A 107 -12.62 -8.44 3.16
N PRO A 108 -12.78 -9.68 2.61
CA PRO A 108 -12.00 -10.13 1.47
C PRO A 108 -12.18 -9.24 0.24
N LEU A 109 -13.42 -8.86 -0.06
CA LEU A 109 -13.72 -7.98 -1.19
C LEU A 109 -13.05 -6.62 -1.03
N GLY A 110 -13.16 -6.02 0.16
CA GLY A 110 -12.51 -4.76 0.49
C GLY A 110 -10.99 -4.84 0.38
N GLN A 111 -10.41 -5.95 0.77
CA GLN A 111 -8.96 -6.19 0.69
C GLN A 111 -8.43 -6.20 -0.75
N VAL A 112 -9.22 -6.69 -1.70
CA VAL A 112 -8.87 -6.68 -3.12
C VAL A 112 -9.09 -5.29 -3.74
N LEU A 113 -10.22 -4.65 -3.45
CA LEU A 113 -10.60 -3.39 -4.09
C LEU A 113 -9.88 -2.16 -3.52
N PHE A 114 -9.59 -2.14 -2.22
CA PHE A 114 -9.03 -0.98 -1.53
C PHE A 114 -7.52 -1.10 -1.28
N LYS A 115 -6.74 -1.39 -2.32
CA LYS A 115 -5.26 -1.45 -2.27
C LYS A 115 -4.62 -0.07 -2.53
N THR A 116 -5.08 0.96 -1.85
CA THR A 116 -4.60 2.34 -2.05
C THR A 116 -3.11 2.49 -1.79
N GLY A 117 -2.56 1.79 -0.79
CA GLY A 117 -1.12 1.80 -0.50
C GLY A 117 -0.28 1.24 -1.64
N GLY A 118 -0.74 0.15 -2.27
CA GLY A 118 -0.10 -0.44 -3.44
C GLY A 118 -0.11 0.51 -4.63
N ALA A 119 -1.25 1.14 -4.91
CA ALA A 119 -1.38 2.10 -6.00
C ALA A 119 -0.42 3.29 -5.84
N VAL A 120 -0.36 3.86 -4.63
CA VAL A 120 0.57 4.95 -4.30
C VAL A 120 2.02 4.47 -4.45
N GLY A 121 2.35 3.27 -3.96
CA GLY A 121 3.69 2.71 -4.06
C GLY A 121 4.15 2.51 -5.51
N PHE A 122 3.33 1.93 -6.36
CA PHE A 122 3.63 1.76 -7.79
C PHE A 122 3.81 3.10 -8.51
N PHE A 123 2.96 4.08 -8.21
CA PHE A 123 3.06 5.40 -8.80
C PHE A 123 4.35 6.12 -8.40
N ILE A 124 4.71 6.10 -7.11
CA ILE A 124 5.95 6.71 -6.61
C ILE A 124 7.17 6.03 -7.23
N LEU A 125 7.15 4.70 -7.34
CA LEU A 125 8.22 3.95 -7.99
C LEU A 125 8.38 4.38 -9.46
N ALA A 126 7.28 4.48 -10.20
CA ALA A 126 7.29 4.91 -11.60
C ALA A 126 7.83 6.34 -11.75
N MET A 127 7.39 7.27 -10.90
CA MET A 127 7.89 8.65 -10.88
C MET A 127 9.37 8.73 -10.52
N GLY A 128 9.81 7.97 -9.51
CA GLY A 128 11.21 7.91 -9.11
C GLY A 128 12.12 7.36 -10.22
N LEU A 129 11.66 6.34 -10.95
CA LEU A 129 12.38 5.82 -12.10
C LEU A 129 12.45 6.83 -13.26
N ALA A 130 11.34 7.52 -13.54
CA ALA A 130 11.32 8.55 -14.57
C ALA A 130 12.31 9.68 -14.24
N GLU A 131 12.34 10.15 -13.00
CA GLU A 131 13.30 11.16 -12.54
C GLU A 131 14.75 10.64 -12.64
N PHE A 132 14.99 9.39 -12.23
CA PHE A 132 16.32 8.76 -12.32
C PHE A 132 16.85 8.67 -13.76
N TYR A 133 16.00 8.32 -14.71
CA TYR A 133 16.36 8.25 -16.13
C TYR A 133 16.25 9.60 -16.86
N GLY A 134 15.93 10.68 -16.20
CA GLY A 134 15.76 12.00 -16.81
C GLY A 134 14.59 12.09 -17.79
N VAL A 135 13.61 11.21 -17.66
CA VAL A 135 12.41 11.18 -18.50
C VAL A 135 11.40 12.20 -17.98
N ALA A 136 11.08 13.18 -18.83
CA ALA A 136 10.03 14.14 -18.49
C ALA A 136 8.66 13.44 -18.44
N MET A 137 7.92 13.69 -17.37
CA MET A 137 6.57 13.15 -17.16
C MET A 137 5.51 14.26 -17.35
N PRO A 138 5.06 14.52 -18.58
CA PRO A 138 3.99 15.49 -18.81
C PRO A 138 2.68 15.03 -18.17
N LEU A 139 1.77 15.98 -17.89
CA LEU A 139 0.52 15.73 -17.17
C LEU A 139 -0.31 14.53 -17.69
N PRO A 140 -0.44 14.27 -19.02
CA PRO A 140 -1.14 13.09 -19.50
C PRO A 140 -0.51 11.77 -19.04
N TRP A 141 0.83 11.71 -18.97
CA TRP A 141 1.54 10.53 -18.47
C TRP A 141 1.38 10.33 -16.96
N VAL A 142 1.28 11.41 -16.20
CA VAL A 142 0.96 11.35 -14.77
C VAL A 142 -0.43 10.75 -14.55
N VAL A 143 -1.43 11.21 -15.31
CA VAL A 143 -2.81 10.70 -15.21
C VAL A 143 -2.88 9.22 -15.58
N THR A 144 -2.26 8.82 -16.70
CA THR A 144 -2.19 7.40 -17.09
C THR A 144 -1.42 6.55 -16.09
N GLY A 145 -0.34 7.10 -15.52
CA GLY A 145 0.44 6.44 -14.47
C GLY A 145 -0.36 6.18 -13.20
N VAL A 146 -1.18 7.12 -12.77
CA VAL A 146 -2.09 6.94 -11.62
C VAL A 146 -3.10 5.84 -11.88
N LEU A 147 -3.75 5.85 -13.06
CA LEU A 147 -4.73 4.83 -13.43
C LEU A 147 -4.08 3.44 -13.54
N ALA A 148 -2.93 3.36 -14.21
CA ALA A 148 -2.18 2.11 -14.35
C ALA A 148 -1.72 1.56 -12.99
N SER A 149 -1.25 2.42 -12.08
CA SER A 149 -0.85 2.03 -10.72
C SER A 149 -2.02 1.49 -9.91
N GLY A 150 -3.21 2.08 -10.07
CA GLY A 150 -4.44 1.59 -9.46
C GLY A 150 -4.81 0.19 -9.96
N LEU A 151 -4.78 -0.02 -11.28
CA LEU A 151 -5.07 -1.33 -11.88
C LEU A 151 -4.02 -2.38 -11.48
N LEU A 152 -2.74 -2.03 -11.49
CA LEU A 152 -1.66 -2.92 -11.05
C LEU A 152 -1.79 -3.29 -9.58
N ALA A 153 -2.19 -2.35 -8.72
CA ALA A 153 -2.40 -2.64 -7.31
C ALA A 153 -3.53 -3.65 -7.07
N ILE A 154 -4.60 -3.61 -7.88
CA ILE A 154 -5.69 -4.58 -7.80
C ILE A 154 -5.24 -5.95 -8.33
N ALA A 155 -4.47 -5.97 -9.40
CA ALA A 155 -3.98 -7.19 -10.04
C ALA A 155 -2.84 -7.87 -9.24
N ALA A 156 -2.10 -7.12 -8.44
CA ALA A 156 -1.02 -7.67 -7.61
C ALA A 156 -1.60 -8.48 -6.43
N PRO A 157 -1.04 -9.66 -6.15
CA PRO A 157 -1.47 -10.54 -5.06
C PRO A 157 -1.27 -9.94 -3.67
#